data_47b45c351fdea5b9f5552e34e9a6f697
#
_entry.id   47b45c351fdea5b9f5552e34e9a6f697
#
_cell.length_a   1.000
_cell.length_b   1.000
_cell.length_c   1.000
_cell.angle_alpha   90.00
_cell.angle_beta   90.00
_cell.angle_gamma   90.00
#
_symmetry.space_group_name_H-M   'P 1'
#
loop_
_entity.id
_entity.type
_entity.pdbx_description
1 polymer ?
#
loop_
_entity_poly.entity_id
_entity_poly.type
_entity_poly.pdbx_seq_one_letter_code
_entity_poly.pdbx_strand_id
1 'polypeptide(L)'
;MTLSTLSAVLSEENIQDALREVRRALLEADVALAVVKDFTDRVSLRAVGQEVSKSLSPGQAFIKVVQAELEAVMGNANSELDLKAAPPAVILMAGLQGAGKTTSVGKLSRYLKQTVKKSVMVVSADVYRPAAIKQLQTLAAEVEVEFFESNEQQKPRDIAAAALAEAKRKFIDVLIVDTAGRLAVDTEMMTEIGDLHALLKPVETLFVVDAMTGQDAATTAKAFNDALPLTGVILTKADGDARGGAALSVRHITGKPIKFIGMGEKSDALEPFYPDRIASRILGMGDVLSLIEEAERKVDRAQAEKLANKIK
;
A
#
# COMPACT_ATOMS: atom_id res chain seq x y z
N MET A 1 19.22 0.92 53.08
CA MET A 1 17.87 0.99 52.56
C MET A 1 17.98 1.30 51.08
N THR A 2 17.98 0.26 50.29
CA THR A 2 18.05 0.34 48.83
C THR A 2 16.66 0.72 48.32
N LEU A 3 16.53 1.93 47.80
CA LEU A 3 15.37 2.35 47.01
C LEU A 3 15.33 1.45 45.74
N SER A 4 14.45 0.45 45.79
CA SER A 4 14.13 -0.32 44.60
C SER A 4 13.55 0.67 43.59
N THR A 5 14.31 0.89 42.53
CA THR A 5 13.84 1.57 41.31
C THR A 5 12.66 0.76 40.76
N LEU A 6 11.44 1.20 41.05
CA LEU A 6 10.26 0.75 40.35
C LEU A 6 10.49 1.08 38.87
N SER A 7 10.77 0.07 38.04
CA SER A 7 10.70 0.24 36.61
C SER A 7 9.24 0.49 36.28
N ALA A 8 8.94 1.58 35.61
CA ALA A 8 7.59 1.82 35.09
C ALA A 8 7.24 0.71 34.10
N VAL A 9 6.09 0.10 34.26
CA VAL A 9 5.56 -0.92 33.36
C VAL A 9 4.33 -0.34 32.68
N LEU A 10 4.19 -0.58 31.40
CA LEU A 10 2.96 -0.23 30.66
C LEU A 10 1.82 -1.11 31.17
N SER A 11 0.88 -0.52 31.92
CA SER A 11 -0.30 -1.19 32.41
C SER A 11 -1.48 -0.99 31.48
N GLU A 12 -2.47 -1.85 31.55
CA GLU A 12 -3.70 -1.75 30.75
C GLU A 12 -4.41 -0.40 30.99
N GLU A 13 -4.40 0.12 32.22
CA GLU A 13 -5.05 1.38 32.57
C GLU A 13 -4.32 2.60 31.96
N ASN A 14 -2.98 2.63 31.98
CA ASN A 14 -2.22 3.78 31.48
C ASN A 14 -2.06 3.84 29.97
N ILE A 15 -2.36 2.76 29.22
CA ILE A 15 -2.33 2.74 27.75
C ILE A 15 -3.70 3.01 27.11
N GLN A 16 -4.82 2.93 27.85
CA GLN A 16 -6.17 3.07 27.27
C GLN A 16 -6.41 4.43 26.64
N ASP A 17 -5.93 5.51 27.27
CA ASP A 17 -6.07 6.85 26.72
C ASP A 17 -5.20 7.02 25.46
N ALA A 18 -3.97 6.51 25.50
CA ALA A 18 -3.07 6.51 24.35
C ALA A 18 -3.63 5.67 23.19
N LEU A 19 -4.23 4.51 23.46
CA LEU A 19 -4.90 3.69 22.45
C LEU A 19 -6.08 4.43 21.80
N ARG A 20 -6.85 5.22 22.56
CA ARG A 20 -7.93 6.03 21.99
C ARG A 20 -7.40 7.08 21.01
N GLU A 21 -6.31 7.73 21.34
CA GLU A 21 -5.68 8.73 20.44
C GLU A 21 -5.11 8.06 19.18
N VAL A 22 -4.44 6.91 19.31
CA VAL A 22 -3.99 6.14 18.14
C VAL A 22 -5.17 5.74 17.25
N ARG A 23 -6.25 5.21 17.84
CA ARG A 23 -7.46 4.85 17.11
C ARG A 23 -8.04 6.04 16.36
N ARG A 24 -8.12 7.19 17.02
CA ARG A 24 -8.60 8.43 16.41
C ARG A 24 -7.72 8.86 15.25
N ALA A 25 -6.40 8.88 15.43
CA ALA A 25 -5.45 9.23 14.37
C ALA A 25 -5.55 8.33 13.14
N LEU A 26 -5.73 7.02 13.34
CA LEU A 26 -5.93 6.08 12.25
C LEU A 26 -7.26 6.32 11.50
N LEU A 27 -8.33 6.61 12.23
CA LEU A 27 -9.63 6.95 11.62
C LEU A 27 -9.57 8.28 10.85
N GLU A 28 -8.89 9.28 11.39
CA GLU A 28 -8.64 10.55 10.72
C GLU A 28 -7.73 10.41 9.49
N ALA A 29 -6.89 9.38 9.47
CA ALA A 29 -6.10 8.99 8.31
C ALA A 29 -6.89 8.14 7.30
N ASP A 30 -8.19 7.96 7.49
CA ASP A 30 -9.09 7.18 6.64
C ASP A 30 -8.72 5.68 6.54
N VAL A 31 -8.14 5.14 7.60
CA VAL A 31 -7.89 3.69 7.72
C VAL A 31 -9.22 2.96 7.89
N ALA A 32 -9.39 1.83 7.22
CA ALA A 32 -10.60 1.02 7.30
C ALA A 32 -10.89 0.56 8.75
N LEU A 33 -12.14 0.69 9.19
CA LEU A 33 -12.53 0.47 10.60
C LEU A 33 -12.13 -0.90 11.13
N ALA A 34 -12.27 -1.96 10.32
CA ALA A 34 -11.87 -3.31 10.71
C ALA A 34 -10.35 -3.41 10.94
N VAL A 35 -9.56 -2.69 10.13
CA VAL A 35 -8.10 -2.63 10.25
C VAL A 35 -7.70 -1.83 11.50
N VAL A 36 -8.37 -0.71 11.77
CA VAL A 36 -8.14 0.08 13.00
C VAL A 36 -8.36 -0.76 14.24
N LYS A 37 -9.45 -1.54 14.27
CA LYS A 37 -9.75 -2.42 15.41
C LYS A 37 -8.66 -3.46 15.63
N ASP A 38 -8.35 -4.24 14.59
CA ASP A 38 -7.35 -5.31 14.69
C ASP A 38 -5.97 -4.76 15.06
N PHE A 39 -5.59 -3.62 14.48
CA PHE A 39 -4.33 -2.94 14.79
C PHE A 39 -4.26 -2.50 16.26
N THR A 40 -5.30 -1.84 16.77
CA THR A 40 -5.31 -1.38 18.17
C THR A 40 -5.33 -2.53 19.16
N ASP A 41 -6.01 -3.65 18.84
CA ASP A 41 -6.00 -4.85 19.66
C ASP A 41 -4.58 -5.45 19.73
N ARG A 42 -3.85 -5.52 18.63
CA ARG A 42 -2.44 -5.97 18.59
C ARG A 42 -1.52 -5.07 19.37
N VAL A 43 -1.65 -3.75 19.19
CA VAL A 43 -0.85 -2.76 19.96
C VAL A 43 -1.09 -2.95 21.45
N SER A 44 -2.34 -3.11 21.88
CA SER A 44 -2.68 -3.35 23.28
C SER A 44 -2.00 -4.59 23.82
N LEU A 45 -2.10 -5.72 23.11
CA LEU A 45 -1.47 -6.98 23.52
C LEU A 45 0.06 -6.88 23.61
N ARG A 46 0.69 -6.11 22.72
CA ARG A 46 2.16 -5.92 22.74
C ARG A 46 2.63 -4.92 23.79
N ALA A 47 1.82 -3.92 24.09
CA ALA A 47 2.19 -2.86 25.02
C ALA A 47 2.05 -3.29 26.47
N VAL A 48 1.01 -4.06 26.83
CA VAL A 48 0.77 -4.49 28.21
C VAL A 48 1.93 -5.34 28.72
N GLY A 49 2.45 -4.97 29.90
CA GLY A 49 3.53 -5.68 30.57
C GLY A 49 4.93 -5.35 30.05
N GLN A 50 5.08 -4.46 29.06
CA GLN A 50 6.42 -4.03 28.64
C GLN A 50 7.09 -3.14 29.72
N GLU A 51 8.33 -3.46 30.02
CA GLU A 51 9.16 -2.60 30.88
C GLU A 51 9.58 -1.35 30.13
N VAL A 52 9.33 -0.20 30.74
CA VAL A 52 9.74 1.09 30.20
C VAL A 52 11.22 1.30 30.53
N SER A 53 12.04 1.50 29.51
CA SER A 53 13.45 1.86 29.71
C SER A 53 13.59 3.13 30.55
N LYS A 54 14.58 3.18 31.43
CA LYS A 54 14.86 4.36 32.30
C LYS A 54 15.05 5.66 31.52
N SER A 55 15.30 5.60 30.22
CA SER A 55 15.53 6.75 29.35
C SER A 55 14.27 7.24 28.59
N LEU A 56 13.13 6.57 28.78
CA LEU A 56 11.89 6.87 28.05
C LEU A 56 10.75 7.15 29.05
N SER A 57 9.82 8.02 28.64
CA SER A 57 8.51 8.07 29.28
C SER A 57 7.64 6.88 28.87
N PRO A 58 6.60 6.52 29.66
CA PRO A 58 5.62 5.51 29.25
C PRO A 58 5.01 5.78 27.87
N GLY A 59 4.66 7.02 27.52
CA GLY A 59 4.15 7.41 26.22
C GLY A 59 5.16 7.22 25.10
N GLN A 60 6.43 7.56 25.32
CA GLN A 60 7.48 7.30 24.34
C GLN A 60 7.70 5.80 24.10
N ALA A 61 7.59 4.99 25.16
CA ALA A 61 7.67 3.53 25.04
C ALA A 61 6.46 2.99 24.25
N PHE A 62 5.26 3.50 24.54
CA PHE A 62 4.03 3.12 23.83
C PHE A 62 4.10 3.50 22.34
N ILE A 63 4.57 4.70 21.99
CA ILE A 63 4.74 5.12 20.59
C ILE A 63 5.71 4.18 19.85
N LYS A 64 6.77 3.71 20.47
CA LYS A 64 7.66 2.71 19.84
C LYS A 64 6.95 1.40 19.56
N VAL A 65 6.04 0.96 20.43
CA VAL A 65 5.22 -0.24 20.17
C VAL A 65 4.31 0.01 18.98
N VAL A 66 3.65 1.16 18.89
CA VAL A 66 2.79 1.54 17.77
C VAL A 66 3.59 1.58 16.46
N GLN A 67 4.75 2.21 16.47
CA GLN A 67 5.63 2.29 15.30
C GLN A 67 6.06 0.89 14.84
N ALA A 68 6.51 0.04 15.75
CA ALA A 68 6.92 -1.31 15.45
C ALA A 68 5.77 -2.16 14.88
N GLU A 69 4.53 -1.95 15.36
CA GLU A 69 3.35 -2.64 14.80
C GLU A 69 2.99 -2.12 13.41
N LEU A 70 3.08 -0.80 13.16
CA LEU A 70 2.88 -0.24 11.82
C LEU A 70 3.90 -0.79 10.83
N GLU A 71 5.18 -0.83 11.19
CA GLU A 71 6.24 -1.39 10.36
C GLU A 71 6.02 -2.89 10.10
N ALA A 72 5.59 -3.64 11.12
CA ALA A 72 5.29 -5.06 10.98
C ALA A 72 4.12 -5.33 10.00
N VAL A 73 3.08 -4.50 10.05
CA VAL A 73 1.93 -4.61 9.12
C VAL A 73 2.34 -4.21 7.72
N MET A 74 3.03 -3.09 7.54
CA MET A 74 3.39 -2.58 6.21
C MET A 74 4.57 -3.30 5.57
N GLY A 75 5.36 -4.04 6.33
CA GLY A 75 6.60 -4.69 5.91
C GLY A 75 7.82 -3.92 6.38
N ASN A 76 8.93 -4.63 6.54
CA ASN A 76 10.17 -4.06 7.10
C ASN A 76 11.03 -3.33 6.06
N ALA A 77 10.78 -3.56 4.77
CA ALA A 77 11.55 -2.98 3.68
C ALA A 77 10.71 -2.89 2.41
N ASN A 78 11.21 -2.15 1.42
CA ASN A 78 10.65 -2.17 0.08
C ASN A 78 10.69 -3.59 -0.51
N SER A 79 9.63 -3.99 -1.18
CA SER A 79 9.56 -5.24 -1.94
C SER A 79 9.74 -4.94 -3.42
N GLU A 80 10.89 -5.22 -3.96
CA GLU A 80 11.19 -5.04 -5.37
C GLU A 80 10.34 -5.96 -6.27
N LEU A 81 10.30 -5.63 -7.58
CA LEU A 81 9.71 -6.52 -8.57
C LEU A 81 10.56 -7.79 -8.72
N ASP A 82 9.90 -8.92 -8.76
CA ASP A 82 10.55 -10.17 -9.14
C ASP A 82 10.52 -10.35 -10.66
N LEU A 83 11.60 -9.99 -11.32
CA LEU A 83 11.77 -10.13 -12.76
C LEU A 83 12.61 -11.35 -13.15
N LYS A 84 12.84 -12.29 -12.22
CA LYS A 84 13.65 -13.51 -12.41
C LYS A 84 12.85 -14.55 -13.19
N ALA A 85 12.73 -14.33 -14.49
CA ALA A 85 12.08 -15.26 -15.43
C ALA A 85 12.81 -15.24 -16.76
N ALA A 86 12.57 -16.27 -17.59
CA ALA A 86 12.97 -16.22 -18.99
C ALA A 86 12.24 -15.06 -19.69
N PRO A 87 12.94 -14.18 -20.41
CA PRO A 87 12.33 -13.04 -21.07
C PRO A 87 11.25 -13.43 -22.09
N PRO A 88 10.16 -12.65 -22.16
CA PRO A 88 9.86 -11.49 -21.36
C PRO A 88 9.31 -11.88 -19.97
N ALA A 89 9.76 -11.18 -18.91
CA ALA A 89 9.04 -11.18 -17.64
C ALA A 89 7.72 -10.44 -17.83
N VAL A 90 6.59 -11.11 -17.60
CA VAL A 90 5.27 -10.53 -17.84
C VAL A 90 4.74 -9.91 -16.54
N ILE A 91 4.29 -8.66 -16.63
CA ILE A 91 3.61 -7.93 -15.56
C ILE A 91 2.16 -7.69 -16.00
N LEU A 92 1.21 -8.17 -15.22
CA LEU A 92 -0.21 -7.95 -15.44
C LEU A 92 -0.72 -6.87 -14.48
N MET A 93 -1.37 -5.82 -15.03
CA MET A 93 -1.92 -4.71 -14.26
C MET A 93 -3.41 -4.91 -14.06
N ALA A 94 -3.87 -4.95 -12.83
CA ALA A 94 -5.28 -5.13 -12.46
C ALA A 94 -5.79 -3.99 -11.57
N GLY A 95 -7.08 -3.67 -11.64
CA GLY A 95 -7.69 -2.62 -10.82
C GLY A 95 -8.92 -2.00 -11.47
N LEU A 96 -9.65 -1.18 -10.72
CA LEU A 96 -10.86 -0.52 -11.22
C LEU A 96 -10.57 0.59 -12.24
N GLN A 97 -11.62 1.04 -12.91
CA GLN A 97 -11.57 2.23 -13.77
C GLN A 97 -11.22 3.47 -12.93
N GLY A 98 -10.34 4.31 -13.45
CA GLY A 98 -9.91 5.51 -12.74
C GLY A 98 -8.86 5.29 -11.66
N ALA A 99 -8.49 4.03 -11.34
CA ALA A 99 -7.44 3.73 -10.37
C ALA A 99 -6.03 4.14 -10.82
N GLY A 100 -5.85 4.53 -12.09
CA GLY A 100 -4.55 4.97 -12.61
C GLY A 100 -3.70 3.86 -13.23
N LYS A 101 -4.29 2.73 -13.68
CA LYS A 101 -3.57 1.61 -14.30
C LYS A 101 -2.71 2.05 -15.48
N THR A 102 -3.34 2.60 -16.51
CA THR A 102 -2.65 3.02 -17.75
C THR A 102 -1.52 4.01 -17.47
N THR A 103 -1.76 4.99 -16.60
CA THR A 103 -0.73 5.93 -16.16
C THR A 103 0.40 5.23 -15.41
N SER A 104 0.07 4.27 -14.55
CA SER A 104 1.06 3.46 -13.82
C SER A 104 1.90 2.59 -14.75
N VAL A 105 1.32 2.05 -15.84
CA VAL A 105 2.09 1.34 -16.88
C VAL A 105 3.16 2.25 -17.47
N GLY A 106 2.82 3.47 -17.87
CA GLY A 106 3.79 4.43 -18.41
C GLY A 106 4.92 4.75 -17.42
N LYS A 107 4.55 5.04 -16.17
CA LYS A 107 5.52 5.35 -15.10
C LYS A 107 6.41 4.16 -14.77
N LEU A 108 5.84 2.97 -14.67
CA LEU A 108 6.57 1.73 -14.40
C LEU A 108 7.52 1.40 -15.54
N SER A 109 7.09 1.61 -16.79
CA SER A 109 7.93 1.44 -17.98
C SER A 109 9.15 2.36 -17.96
N ARG A 110 8.95 3.63 -17.59
CA ARG A 110 10.05 4.58 -17.39
C ARG A 110 11.02 4.12 -16.31
N TYR A 111 10.49 3.71 -15.16
CA TYR A 111 11.31 3.18 -14.05
C TYR A 111 12.13 1.97 -14.47
N LEU A 112 11.50 0.99 -15.13
CA LEU A 112 12.17 -0.22 -15.62
C LEU A 112 13.26 0.10 -16.65
N LYS A 113 12.99 1.01 -17.59
CA LYS A 113 13.97 1.42 -18.60
C LYS A 113 15.12 2.22 -17.98
N GLN A 114 14.81 3.24 -17.17
CA GLN A 114 15.81 4.19 -16.70
C GLN A 114 16.58 3.71 -15.48
N THR A 115 15.91 3.04 -14.54
CA THR A 115 16.51 2.62 -13.27
C THR A 115 16.99 1.16 -13.34
N VAL A 116 16.12 0.26 -13.80
CA VAL A 116 16.41 -1.19 -13.83
C VAL A 116 17.18 -1.60 -15.10
N LYS A 117 17.22 -0.69 -16.12
CA LYS A 117 17.93 -0.91 -17.40
C LYS A 117 17.39 -2.11 -18.19
N LYS A 118 16.08 -2.24 -18.25
CA LYS A 118 15.37 -3.27 -19.00
C LYS A 118 14.72 -2.71 -20.26
N SER A 119 14.68 -3.49 -21.33
CA SER A 119 13.82 -3.23 -22.47
C SER A 119 12.38 -3.57 -22.11
N VAL A 120 11.44 -2.69 -22.49
CA VAL A 120 10.03 -2.80 -22.09
C VAL A 120 9.15 -2.70 -23.31
N MET A 121 8.17 -3.59 -23.40
CA MET A 121 7.03 -3.49 -24.30
C MET A 121 5.75 -3.36 -23.47
N VAL A 122 4.85 -2.51 -23.93
CA VAL A 122 3.54 -2.32 -23.30
C VAL A 122 2.43 -2.63 -24.29
N VAL A 123 1.32 -3.15 -23.80
CA VAL A 123 0.12 -3.44 -24.59
C VAL A 123 -1.12 -3.12 -23.78
N SER A 124 -2.14 -2.57 -24.45
CA SER A 124 -3.47 -2.40 -23.87
C SER A 124 -4.38 -3.54 -24.31
N ALA A 125 -4.91 -4.26 -23.33
CA ALA A 125 -6.01 -5.21 -23.49
C ALA A 125 -7.39 -4.59 -23.15
N ASP A 126 -7.43 -3.26 -22.84
CA ASP A 126 -8.67 -2.51 -22.61
C ASP A 126 -9.33 -2.13 -23.94
N VAL A 127 -10.02 -3.08 -24.56
CA VAL A 127 -10.74 -2.90 -25.84
C VAL A 127 -12.05 -2.14 -25.66
N TYR A 128 -12.53 -1.96 -24.45
CA TYR A 128 -13.81 -1.30 -24.15
C TYR A 128 -13.69 0.23 -24.16
N ARG A 129 -12.46 0.75 -24.08
CA ARG A 129 -12.17 2.19 -24.06
C ARG A 129 -11.07 2.53 -25.08
N PRO A 130 -11.43 2.91 -26.33
CA PRO A 130 -10.46 3.28 -27.36
C PRO A 130 -9.48 4.36 -26.92
N ALA A 131 -9.94 5.30 -26.09
CA ALA A 131 -9.12 6.34 -25.51
C ALA A 131 -8.00 5.79 -24.61
N ALA A 132 -8.20 4.65 -23.93
CA ALA A 132 -7.17 4.02 -23.09
C ALA A 132 -6.03 3.44 -23.93
N ILE A 133 -6.34 2.81 -25.07
CA ILE A 133 -5.34 2.31 -26.02
C ILE A 133 -4.47 3.47 -26.51
N LYS A 134 -5.11 4.55 -26.97
CA LYS A 134 -4.40 5.74 -27.47
C LYS A 134 -3.59 6.44 -26.37
N GLN A 135 -4.12 6.48 -25.15
CA GLN A 135 -3.41 7.02 -23.99
C GLN A 135 -2.13 6.23 -23.73
N LEU A 136 -2.21 4.89 -23.71
CA LEU A 136 -1.04 4.06 -23.50
C LEU A 136 0.00 4.21 -24.62
N GLN A 137 -0.46 4.31 -25.87
CA GLN A 137 0.42 4.56 -27.01
C GLN A 137 1.19 5.89 -26.87
N THR A 138 0.50 6.94 -26.43
CA THR A 138 1.11 8.25 -26.18
C THR A 138 2.14 8.18 -25.05
N LEU A 139 1.79 7.53 -23.93
CA LEU A 139 2.71 7.33 -22.80
C LEU A 139 3.93 6.49 -23.19
N ALA A 140 3.74 5.44 -23.99
CA ALA A 140 4.84 4.62 -24.47
C ALA A 140 5.83 5.43 -25.33
N ALA A 141 5.31 6.27 -26.22
CA ALA A 141 6.13 7.18 -27.03
C ALA A 141 6.86 8.20 -26.16
N GLU A 142 6.20 8.80 -25.15
CA GLU A 142 6.79 9.77 -24.24
C GLU A 142 7.96 9.19 -23.45
N VAL A 143 7.84 7.96 -22.96
CA VAL A 143 8.91 7.29 -22.21
C VAL A 143 9.83 6.45 -23.10
N GLU A 144 9.58 6.46 -24.41
CA GLU A 144 10.36 5.77 -25.44
C GLU A 144 10.48 4.24 -25.20
N VAL A 145 9.38 3.57 -24.96
CA VAL A 145 9.29 2.12 -24.88
C VAL A 145 8.46 1.57 -26.04
N GLU A 146 8.61 0.28 -26.32
CA GLU A 146 7.85 -0.40 -27.37
C GLU A 146 6.37 -0.45 -27.02
N PHE A 147 5.51 -0.10 -27.96
CA PHE A 147 4.06 -0.24 -27.88
C PHE A 147 3.60 -1.32 -28.85
N PHE A 148 2.90 -2.33 -28.36
CA PHE A 148 2.24 -3.32 -29.20
C PHE A 148 0.85 -2.81 -29.58
N GLU A 149 0.60 -2.65 -30.88
CA GLU A 149 -0.67 -2.12 -31.37
C GLU A 149 -1.82 -3.07 -31.14
N SER A 150 -2.89 -2.56 -30.55
CA SER A 150 -4.16 -3.24 -30.34
C SER A 150 -5.33 -2.33 -30.75
N ASN A 151 -6.48 -2.91 -30.96
CA ASN A 151 -7.68 -2.17 -31.28
C ASN A 151 -8.93 -2.80 -30.64
N GLU A 152 -10.02 -2.05 -30.61
CA GLU A 152 -11.29 -2.40 -29.97
C GLU A 152 -12.03 -3.58 -30.61
N GLN A 153 -11.65 -4.00 -31.82
CA GLN A 153 -12.27 -5.12 -32.52
C GLN A 153 -11.64 -6.47 -32.17
N GLN A 154 -10.51 -6.45 -31.50
CA GLN A 154 -9.79 -7.65 -31.07
C GLN A 154 -10.29 -8.12 -29.69
N LYS A 155 -10.05 -9.39 -29.39
CA LYS A 155 -10.31 -9.92 -28.04
C LYS A 155 -9.11 -9.69 -27.14
N PRO A 156 -9.29 -9.32 -25.86
CA PRO A 156 -8.20 -9.12 -24.92
C PRO A 156 -7.20 -10.26 -24.86
N ARG A 157 -7.69 -11.50 -24.89
CA ARG A 157 -6.88 -12.72 -24.89
C ARG A 157 -5.98 -12.85 -26.14
N ASP A 158 -6.50 -12.51 -27.30
CA ASP A 158 -5.76 -12.61 -28.58
C ASP A 158 -4.68 -11.52 -28.63
N ILE A 159 -5.01 -10.31 -28.17
CA ILE A 159 -4.03 -9.20 -28.03
C ILE A 159 -2.88 -9.63 -27.12
N ALA A 160 -3.18 -10.16 -25.94
CA ALA A 160 -2.19 -10.58 -24.96
C ALA A 160 -1.27 -11.69 -25.49
N ALA A 161 -1.85 -12.69 -26.17
CA ALA A 161 -1.09 -13.78 -26.79
C ALA A 161 -0.15 -13.27 -27.90
N ALA A 162 -0.65 -12.38 -28.76
CA ALA A 162 0.13 -11.80 -29.85
C ALA A 162 1.25 -10.89 -29.32
N ALA A 163 0.97 -10.06 -28.30
CA ALA A 163 1.98 -9.22 -27.66
C ALA A 163 3.09 -10.05 -26.99
N LEU A 164 2.73 -11.16 -26.33
CA LEU A 164 3.71 -12.07 -25.72
C LEU A 164 4.60 -12.72 -26.80
N ALA A 165 4.03 -13.16 -27.92
CA ALA A 165 4.79 -13.73 -29.03
C ALA A 165 5.75 -12.70 -29.65
N GLU A 166 5.28 -11.46 -29.84
CA GLU A 166 6.10 -10.37 -30.38
C GLU A 166 7.22 -9.95 -29.43
N ALA A 167 6.93 -9.85 -28.13
CA ALA A 167 7.95 -9.55 -27.12
C ALA A 167 9.06 -10.61 -27.09
N LYS A 168 8.71 -11.90 -27.22
CA LYS A 168 9.68 -12.99 -27.38
C LYS A 168 10.51 -12.85 -28.65
N ARG A 169 9.86 -12.56 -29.78
CA ARG A 169 10.53 -12.38 -31.07
C ARG A 169 11.53 -11.22 -31.07
N LYS A 170 11.20 -10.15 -30.36
CA LYS A 170 12.05 -8.95 -30.23
C LYS A 170 13.06 -9.02 -29.07
N PHE A 171 13.11 -10.11 -28.32
CA PHE A 171 13.96 -10.27 -27.14
C PHE A 171 13.74 -9.18 -26.09
N ILE A 172 12.50 -8.77 -25.88
CA ILE A 172 12.12 -7.79 -24.85
C ILE A 172 12.28 -8.41 -23.46
N ASP A 173 12.86 -7.65 -22.53
CA ASP A 173 13.04 -8.12 -21.15
C ASP A 173 11.72 -8.19 -20.36
N VAL A 174 10.85 -7.19 -20.52
CA VAL A 174 9.61 -7.04 -19.75
C VAL A 174 8.43 -6.68 -20.65
N LEU A 175 7.34 -7.43 -20.53
CA LEU A 175 6.06 -7.12 -21.15
C LEU A 175 5.06 -6.68 -20.07
N ILE A 176 4.51 -5.48 -20.18
CA ILE A 176 3.46 -4.99 -19.28
C ILE A 176 2.13 -5.00 -20.01
N VAL A 177 1.13 -5.68 -19.44
CA VAL A 177 -0.21 -5.78 -19.99
C VAL A 177 -1.17 -4.94 -19.15
N ASP A 178 -1.71 -3.87 -19.75
CA ASP A 178 -2.75 -3.04 -19.16
C ASP A 178 -4.12 -3.68 -19.41
N THR A 179 -4.88 -3.95 -18.37
CA THR A 179 -6.21 -4.58 -18.47
C THR A 179 -7.33 -3.55 -18.39
N ALA A 180 -8.49 -3.92 -18.89
CA ALA A 180 -9.70 -3.16 -18.70
C ALA A 180 -10.00 -2.94 -17.21
N GLY A 181 -10.59 -1.82 -16.88
CA GLY A 181 -11.16 -1.54 -15.56
C GLY A 181 -12.64 -1.19 -15.71
N ARG A 182 -13.45 -1.69 -14.81
CA ARG A 182 -14.86 -1.31 -14.69
C ARG A 182 -15.06 -0.41 -13.46
N LEU A 183 -16.22 0.23 -13.36
CA LEU A 183 -16.53 1.14 -12.24
C LEU A 183 -16.66 0.40 -10.90
N ALA A 184 -17.02 -0.88 -10.95
CA ALA A 184 -17.12 -1.74 -9.77
C ALA A 184 -16.58 -3.14 -10.10
N VAL A 185 -16.28 -3.91 -9.07
CA VAL A 185 -15.92 -5.31 -9.21
C VAL A 185 -17.14 -6.10 -9.68
N ASP A 186 -17.03 -6.77 -10.81
CA ASP A 186 -18.03 -7.67 -11.33
C ASP A 186 -17.42 -8.99 -11.82
N THR A 187 -18.25 -10.01 -11.94
CA THR A 187 -17.82 -11.36 -12.28
C THR A 187 -17.19 -11.44 -13.67
N GLU A 188 -17.71 -10.68 -14.63
CA GLU A 188 -17.22 -10.70 -16.02
C GLU A 188 -15.79 -10.14 -16.11
N MET A 189 -15.55 -9.01 -15.47
CA MET A 189 -14.21 -8.40 -15.39
C MET A 189 -13.23 -9.34 -14.71
N MET A 190 -13.61 -9.95 -13.58
CA MET A 190 -12.72 -10.85 -12.84
C MET A 190 -12.42 -12.11 -13.63
N THR A 191 -13.38 -12.64 -14.40
CA THR A 191 -13.18 -13.77 -15.30
C THR A 191 -12.20 -13.41 -16.42
N GLU A 192 -12.38 -12.25 -17.08
CA GLU A 192 -11.49 -11.79 -18.14
C GLU A 192 -10.04 -11.63 -17.67
N ILE A 193 -9.85 -10.99 -16.49
CA ILE A 193 -8.50 -10.82 -15.94
C ILE A 193 -7.91 -12.17 -15.52
N GLY A 194 -8.72 -13.08 -14.99
CA GLY A 194 -8.34 -14.45 -14.66
C GLY A 194 -7.88 -15.25 -15.91
N ASP A 195 -8.60 -15.12 -17.02
CA ASP A 195 -8.24 -15.72 -18.30
C ASP A 195 -6.92 -15.18 -18.87
N LEU A 196 -6.71 -13.87 -18.75
CA LEU A 196 -5.44 -13.23 -19.12
C LEU A 196 -4.29 -13.71 -18.23
N HIS A 197 -4.53 -13.81 -16.93
CA HIS A 197 -3.55 -14.35 -16.00
C HIS A 197 -3.17 -15.79 -16.32
N ALA A 198 -4.15 -16.66 -16.57
CA ALA A 198 -3.92 -18.06 -16.91
C ALA A 198 -3.13 -18.23 -18.22
N LEU A 199 -3.41 -17.37 -19.23
CA LEU A 199 -2.70 -17.35 -20.50
C LEU A 199 -1.26 -16.88 -20.38
N LEU A 200 -1.07 -15.75 -19.71
CA LEU A 200 0.21 -15.03 -19.66
C LEU A 200 1.16 -15.60 -18.62
N LYS A 201 0.65 -16.23 -17.57
CA LYS A 201 1.42 -16.70 -16.38
C LYS A 201 2.39 -15.63 -15.91
N PRO A 202 1.89 -14.44 -15.54
CA PRO A 202 2.74 -13.32 -15.22
C PRO A 202 3.59 -13.61 -13.98
N VAL A 203 4.81 -13.08 -13.96
CA VAL A 203 5.68 -13.13 -12.77
C VAL A 203 5.23 -12.13 -11.73
N GLU A 204 4.59 -11.06 -12.17
CA GLU A 204 3.97 -10.05 -11.32
C GLU A 204 2.53 -9.80 -11.74
N THR A 205 1.62 -9.86 -10.78
CA THR A 205 0.23 -9.40 -10.92
C THR A 205 0.03 -8.26 -9.94
N LEU A 206 0.05 -7.04 -10.46
CA LEU A 206 0.04 -5.82 -9.66
C LEU A 206 -1.37 -5.24 -9.59
N PHE A 207 -1.87 -5.11 -8.38
CA PHE A 207 -3.13 -4.42 -8.13
C PHE A 207 -2.89 -2.92 -8.00
N VAL A 208 -3.54 -2.15 -8.87
CA VAL A 208 -3.47 -0.69 -8.88
C VAL A 208 -4.71 -0.12 -8.21
N VAL A 209 -4.50 0.67 -7.17
CA VAL A 209 -5.56 1.25 -6.36
C VAL A 209 -5.31 2.73 -6.07
N ASP A 210 -6.36 3.51 -6.09
CA ASP A 210 -6.36 4.94 -5.78
C ASP A 210 -6.33 5.14 -4.26
N ALA A 211 -5.30 5.80 -3.75
CA ALA A 211 -5.16 6.09 -2.32
C ALA A 211 -6.27 7.00 -1.76
N MET A 212 -6.90 7.79 -2.63
CA MET A 212 -7.97 8.71 -2.23
C MET A 212 -9.34 8.03 -2.04
N THR A 213 -9.46 6.75 -2.36
CA THR A 213 -10.72 6.01 -2.17
C THR A 213 -10.93 5.51 -0.73
N GLY A 214 -9.97 5.77 0.16
CA GLY A 214 -10.11 5.50 1.59
C GLY A 214 -10.52 4.05 1.90
N GLN A 215 -11.62 3.89 2.62
CA GLN A 215 -12.12 2.55 3.01
C GLN A 215 -12.54 1.69 1.81
N ASP A 216 -12.96 2.27 0.69
CA ASP A 216 -13.32 1.52 -0.52
C ASP A 216 -12.11 0.86 -1.15
N ALA A 217 -10.91 1.44 -0.99
CA ALA A 217 -9.66 0.80 -1.41
C ALA A 217 -9.48 -0.58 -0.77
N ALA A 218 -9.80 -0.70 0.51
CA ALA A 218 -9.69 -1.96 1.26
C ALA A 218 -10.67 -3.03 0.75
N THR A 219 -11.92 -2.65 0.51
CA THR A 219 -12.96 -3.55 -0.01
C THR A 219 -12.61 -4.05 -1.41
N THR A 220 -12.18 -3.13 -2.27
CA THR A 220 -11.75 -3.47 -3.63
C THR A 220 -10.52 -4.37 -3.62
N ALA A 221 -9.51 -4.03 -2.80
CA ALA A 221 -8.30 -4.81 -2.66
C ALA A 221 -8.59 -6.25 -2.22
N LYS A 222 -9.53 -6.44 -1.29
CA LYS A 222 -9.97 -7.76 -0.86
C LYS A 222 -10.55 -8.57 -2.01
N ALA A 223 -11.47 -7.99 -2.78
CA ALA A 223 -12.11 -8.67 -3.90
C ALA A 223 -11.10 -9.11 -4.97
N PHE A 224 -10.14 -8.26 -5.32
CA PHE A 224 -9.08 -8.61 -6.25
C PHE A 224 -8.14 -9.67 -5.70
N ASN A 225 -7.78 -9.59 -4.42
CA ASN A 225 -6.90 -10.58 -3.78
C ASN A 225 -7.54 -11.96 -3.64
N ASP A 226 -8.87 -12.01 -3.43
CA ASP A 226 -9.61 -13.28 -3.36
C ASP A 226 -9.74 -13.95 -4.75
N ALA A 227 -9.75 -13.18 -5.82
CA ALA A 227 -9.96 -13.67 -7.19
C ALA A 227 -8.67 -13.90 -7.99
N LEU A 228 -7.58 -13.22 -7.66
CA LEU A 228 -6.32 -13.25 -8.40
C LEU A 228 -5.13 -13.49 -7.46
N PRO A 229 -4.11 -14.23 -7.90
CA PRO A 229 -2.87 -14.40 -7.14
C PRO A 229 -2.01 -13.12 -7.25
N LEU A 230 -2.42 -12.06 -6.56
CA LEU A 230 -1.68 -10.80 -6.53
C LEU A 230 -0.27 -10.99 -5.97
N THR A 231 0.72 -10.33 -6.56
CA THR A 231 2.11 -10.33 -6.08
C THR A 231 2.50 -9.02 -5.40
N GLY A 232 1.76 -7.96 -5.69
CA GLY A 232 2.01 -6.65 -5.11
C GLY A 232 0.95 -5.62 -5.47
N VAL A 233 1.11 -4.44 -4.90
CA VAL A 233 0.20 -3.31 -5.04
C VAL A 233 0.96 -2.08 -5.53
N ILE A 234 0.32 -1.30 -6.39
CA ILE A 234 0.71 0.08 -6.72
C ILE A 234 -0.37 1.00 -6.15
N LEU A 235 0.04 1.88 -5.24
CA LEU A 235 -0.84 2.89 -4.68
C LEU A 235 -0.70 4.18 -5.49
N THR A 236 -1.79 4.67 -6.08
CA THR A 236 -1.78 5.88 -6.92
C THR A 236 -2.37 7.07 -6.20
N LYS A 237 -2.12 8.27 -6.71
CA LYS A 237 -2.66 9.56 -6.20
C LYS A 237 -2.36 9.79 -4.72
N ALA A 238 -1.25 9.28 -4.26
CA ALA A 238 -0.85 9.37 -2.85
C ALA A 238 -0.36 10.77 -2.44
N ASP A 239 -0.19 11.66 -3.40
CA ASP A 239 -0.01 13.09 -3.19
C ASP A 239 -1.27 13.76 -2.59
N GLY A 240 -2.44 13.19 -2.83
CA GLY A 240 -3.70 13.59 -2.19
C GLY A 240 -3.99 12.89 -0.86
N ASP A 241 -3.37 11.75 -0.60
CA ASP A 241 -3.44 11.02 0.67
C ASP A 241 -2.33 11.48 1.61
N ALA A 242 -2.55 12.61 2.27
CA ALA A 242 -1.56 13.20 3.18
C ALA A 242 -1.14 12.27 4.34
N ARG A 243 -1.96 11.27 4.68
CA ARG A 243 -1.82 10.48 5.91
C ARG A 243 -1.39 9.04 5.68
N GLY A 244 -1.64 8.45 4.51
CA GLY A 244 -1.22 7.10 4.17
C GLY A 244 -2.10 5.96 4.72
N GLY A 245 -3.33 6.27 5.12
CA GLY A 245 -4.25 5.27 5.70
C GLY A 245 -4.68 4.19 4.72
N ALA A 246 -4.82 4.53 3.44
CA ALA A 246 -5.11 3.55 2.39
C ALA A 246 -3.99 2.49 2.28
N ALA A 247 -2.72 2.89 2.42
CA ALA A 247 -1.60 1.96 2.40
C ALA A 247 -1.71 0.91 3.51
N LEU A 248 -1.99 1.34 4.75
CA LEU A 248 -2.16 0.45 5.88
C LEU A 248 -3.34 -0.52 5.66
N SER A 249 -4.47 -0.01 5.19
CA SER A 249 -5.68 -0.80 4.96
C SER A 249 -5.48 -1.86 3.88
N VAL A 250 -4.94 -1.47 2.72
CA VAL A 250 -4.71 -2.38 1.60
C VAL A 250 -3.68 -3.44 1.96
N ARG A 251 -2.59 -3.05 2.60
CA ARG A 251 -1.54 -3.98 3.02
C ARG A 251 -2.05 -4.99 4.04
N HIS A 252 -2.80 -4.52 5.05
CA HIS A 252 -3.37 -5.39 6.08
C HIS A 252 -4.34 -6.41 5.50
N ILE A 253 -5.25 -5.97 4.63
CA ILE A 253 -6.31 -6.81 4.06
C ILE A 253 -5.77 -7.83 3.06
N THR A 254 -4.86 -7.42 2.18
CA THR A 254 -4.32 -8.31 1.15
C THR A 254 -3.17 -9.18 1.61
N GLY A 255 -2.42 -8.73 2.62
CA GLY A 255 -1.13 -9.32 2.99
C GLY A 255 -0.05 -9.12 1.92
N LYS A 256 -0.35 -8.42 0.80
CA LYS A 256 0.57 -8.24 -0.32
C LYS A 256 1.40 -6.97 -0.15
N PRO A 257 2.68 -6.99 -0.55
CA PRO A 257 3.53 -5.81 -0.42
C PRO A 257 3.05 -4.70 -1.34
N ILE A 258 3.08 -3.46 -0.83
CA ILE A 258 3.00 -2.28 -1.69
C ILE A 258 4.40 -2.11 -2.28
N LYS A 259 4.52 -2.19 -3.61
CA LYS A 259 5.80 -2.11 -4.30
C LYS A 259 6.13 -0.68 -4.72
N PHE A 260 5.12 0.05 -5.15
CA PHE A 260 5.26 1.42 -5.64
C PHE A 260 4.16 2.33 -5.12
N ILE A 261 4.49 3.62 -5.07
CA ILE A 261 3.59 4.72 -4.74
C ILE A 261 3.67 5.79 -5.81
N GLY A 262 2.53 6.23 -6.31
CA GLY A 262 2.40 7.30 -7.30
C GLY A 262 2.13 8.63 -6.62
N MET A 263 3.04 9.58 -6.81
CA MET A 263 3.07 10.89 -6.15
C MET A 263 2.81 12.02 -7.15
N GLY A 264 1.70 11.95 -7.89
CA GLY A 264 1.32 12.97 -8.88
C GLY A 264 1.18 12.44 -10.30
N GLU A 265 0.93 13.32 -11.26
CA GLU A 265 0.59 12.96 -12.65
C GLU A 265 1.80 12.72 -13.56
N LYS A 266 2.95 13.32 -13.27
CA LYS A 266 4.14 13.25 -14.12
C LYS A 266 4.65 11.83 -14.30
N SER A 267 5.26 11.55 -15.44
CA SER A 267 5.79 10.22 -15.78
C SER A 267 6.92 9.73 -14.87
N ASP A 268 7.58 10.62 -14.15
CA ASP A 268 8.61 10.34 -13.13
C ASP A 268 8.07 10.23 -11.70
N ALA A 269 6.78 10.49 -11.49
CA ALA A 269 6.14 10.46 -10.18
C ALA A 269 5.69 9.04 -9.75
N LEU A 270 6.59 8.06 -9.86
CA LEU A 270 6.43 6.71 -9.30
C LEU A 270 7.67 6.38 -8.50
N GLU A 271 7.48 6.13 -7.22
CA GLU A 271 8.57 5.82 -6.31
C GLU A 271 8.42 4.41 -5.73
N PRO A 272 9.52 3.69 -5.43
CA PRO A 272 9.47 2.52 -4.58
C PRO A 272 8.81 2.86 -3.24
N PHE A 273 7.98 1.95 -2.74
CA PHE A 273 7.30 2.14 -1.47
C PHE A 273 8.23 1.82 -0.29
N TYR A 274 8.37 2.77 0.63
CA TYR A 274 9.17 2.61 1.85
C TYR A 274 8.25 2.61 3.08
N PRO A 275 8.04 1.45 3.72
CA PRO A 275 7.12 1.30 4.86
C PRO A 275 7.37 2.25 6.01
N ASP A 276 8.64 2.46 6.37
CA ASP A 276 9.10 3.36 7.43
C ASP A 276 8.66 4.82 7.22
N ARG A 277 8.69 5.29 5.96
CA ARG A 277 8.24 6.65 5.63
C ARG A 277 6.74 6.83 5.85
N ILE A 278 5.95 5.82 5.52
CA ILE A 278 4.49 5.88 5.73
C ILE A 278 4.14 5.71 7.20
N ALA A 279 4.80 4.80 7.92
CA ALA A 279 4.65 4.67 9.37
C ALA A 279 4.98 6.00 10.08
N SER A 280 6.09 6.64 9.73
CA SER A 280 6.47 7.95 10.23
C SER A 280 5.44 9.03 9.86
N ARG A 281 4.85 8.98 8.68
CA ARG A 281 3.81 9.94 8.24
C ARG A 281 2.54 9.78 9.06
N ILE A 282 2.08 8.56 9.30
CA ILE A 282 0.90 8.27 10.14
C ILE A 282 1.14 8.76 11.59
N LEU A 283 2.34 8.54 12.12
CA LEU A 283 2.72 8.93 13.50
C LEU A 283 3.24 10.37 13.61
N GLY A 284 3.94 10.86 12.61
CA GLY A 284 4.62 12.17 12.57
C GLY A 284 3.70 13.35 12.37
N MET A 285 2.41 13.11 12.33
CA MET A 285 1.42 14.15 12.50
C MET A 285 1.48 14.61 13.94
N GLY A 286 2.31 15.61 14.20
CA GLY A 286 2.79 16.17 15.47
C GLY A 286 1.83 16.24 16.67
N ASP A 287 0.56 15.93 16.42
CA ASP A 287 -0.49 15.90 17.42
C ASP A 287 -0.54 14.59 18.22
N VAL A 288 -0.20 13.43 17.63
CA VAL A 288 -0.33 12.12 18.33
C VAL A 288 0.65 12.03 19.49
N LEU A 289 1.89 12.44 19.29
CA LEU A 289 2.91 12.47 20.34
C LEU A 289 2.52 13.47 21.43
N SER A 290 2.10 14.67 21.03
CA SER A 290 1.65 15.73 21.95
C SER A 290 0.39 15.33 22.70
N LEU A 291 -0.58 14.68 22.06
CA LEU A 291 -1.81 14.21 22.69
C LEU A 291 -1.55 13.08 23.69
N ILE A 292 -0.64 12.16 23.36
CA ILE A 292 -0.24 11.08 24.27
C ILE A 292 0.49 11.65 25.49
N GLU A 293 1.42 12.60 25.30
CA GLU A 293 2.09 13.30 26.41
C GLU A 293 1.09 14.10 27.26
N GLU A 294 0.07 14.70 26.66
CA GLU A 294 -0.98 15.42 27.41
C GLU A 294 -1.87 14.44 28.19
N ALA A 295 -2.21 13.29 27.61
CA ALA A 295 -2.97 12.23 28.31
C ALA A 295 -2.19 11.70 29.51
N GLU A 296 -0.86 11.47 29.41
CA GLU A 296 0.00 11.07 30.51
C GLU A 296 -0.01 12.10 31.64
N ARG A 297 0.15 13.39 31.33
CA ARG A 297 0.12 14.45 32.33
C ARG A 297 -1.21 14.51 33.10
N LYS A 298 -2.34 14.18 32.42
CA LYS A 298 -3.66 14.14 33.07
C LYS A 298 -3.79 12.94 34.02
N VAL A 299 -3.26 11.78 33.61
CA VAL A 299 -3.24 10.58 34.47
C VAL A 299 -2.38 10.77 35.69
N ASP A 300 -1.18 11.32 35.53
CA ASP A 300 -0.26 11.60 36.65
C ASP A 300 -0.87 12.58 37.67
N ARG A 301 -1.57 13.62 37.18
CA ARG A 301 -2.28 14.56 38.09
C ARG A 301 -3.42 13.87 38.83
N ALA A 302 -4.23 13.06 38.19
CA ALA A 302 -5.34 12.33 38.80
C ALA A 302 -4.84 11.31 39.84
N GLN A 303 -3.71 10.65 39.61
CA GLN A 303 -3.08 9.74 40.53
C GLN A 303 -2.49 10.50 41.74
N ALA A 304 -1.82 11.62 41.49
CA ALA A 304 -1.28 12.47 42.56
C ALA A 304 -2.40 13.03 43.46
N GLU A 305 -3.53 13.46 42.91
CA GLU A 305 -4.69 13.93 43.68
C GLU A 305 -5.35 12.78 44.48
N LYS A 306 -5.47 11.59 43.92
CA LYS A 306 -5.97 10.40 44.64
C LYS A 306 -5.05 10.02 45.81
N LEU A 307 -3.72 10.14 45.62
CA LEU A 307 -2.73 9.88 46.67
C LEU A 307 -2.81 10.93 47.77
N ALA A 308 -2.90 12.20 47.39
CA ALA A 308 -3.03 13.32 48.35
C ALA A 308 -4.32 13.22 49.16
N ASN A 309 -5.41 12.76 48.58
CA ASN A 309 -6.68 12.54 49.27
C ASN A 309 -6.70 11.28 50.17
N LYS A 310 -5.78 10.33 49.95
CA LYS A 310 -5.61 9.16 50.84
C LYS A 310 -4.72 9.45 52.05
N ILE A 311 -3.94 10.54 52.01
CA ILE A 311 -3.02 10.94 53.07
C ILE A 311 -3.66 11.98 54.02
N LYS A 312 -4.79 12.57 53.64
CA LYS A 312 -5.66 13.37 54.51
C LYS A 312 -6.68 12.46 55.20
#